data_979cd0a3b4a1cc7a7d980a548679d5a8
#
_entry.id   979cd0a3b4a1cc7a7d980a548679d5a8
#
_cell.length_a   1.000
_cell.length_b   1.000
_cell.length_c   1.000
_cell.angle_alpha   90.00
_cell.angle_beta   90.00
_cell.angle_gamma   90.00
#
_symmetry.space_group_name_H-M   'P 1'
#
loop_
_entity.id
_entity.type
_entity.pdbx_description
1 polymer ?
#
loop_
_entity_poly.entity_id
_entity_poly.type
_entity_poly.pdbx_seq_one_letter_code
_entity_poly.pdbx_strand_id
1 'polypeptide(L)'
;MEAQEHNFGDKRVNKMAQSILVINGPNLNLLGTREPQIYGSTTLQDVENAAKQQGTDLGVTVHTFQSNHEGAIIDRIQEARGDSQYIIINAGAFTHTSVGIRDALSGVSIPFVEVHISNVHAREAFRHHSYLSDKAVAVICGLGVYGYSAAIEFAAQKMGVSKGTKL
;
A
#
# COMPACT_ATOMS: atom_id res chain seq x y z
N MET A 1 6.16 -23.53 -57.19
CA MET A 1 6.96 -22.99 -56.07
C MET A 1 6.04 -22.10 -55.23
N GLU A 2 5.42 -22.69 -54.24
CA GLU A 2 4.54 -21.95 -53.34
C GLU A 2 5.37 -21.47 -52.13
N ALA A 3 5.37 -20.16 -51.91
CA ALA A 3 6.01 -19.54 -50.76
C ALA A 3 5.09 -19.72 -49.56
N GLN A 4 5.56 -20.45 -48.55
CA GLN A 4 4.89 -20.54 -47.24
C GLN A 4 5.12 -19.25 -46.49
N GLU A 5 4.06 -18.47 -46.27
CA GLU A 5 4.03 -17.37 -45.35
C GLU A 5 4.10 -17.91 -43.91
N HIS A 6 5.20 -17.62 -43.22
CA HIS A 6 5.34 -17.89 -41.81
C HIS A 6 4.56 -16.81 -41.02
N ASN A 7 3.42 -17.20 -40.51
CA ASN A 7 2.61 -16.42 -39.58
C ASN A 7 3.35 -16.31 -38.24
N PHE A 8 4.00 -15.18 -38.00
CA PHE A 8 4.55 -14.85 -36.68
C PHE A 8 3.39 -14.55 -35.72
N GLY A 9 2.99 -15.57 -35.00
CA GLY A 9 1.98 -15.47 -33.97
C GLY A 9 2.28 -14.32 -33.00
N ASP A 10 1.31 -13.42 -32.92
CA ASP A 10 1.19 -12.33 -31.94
C ASP A 10 1.35 -12.89 -30.52
N LYS A 11 2.55 -12.78 -29.97
CA LYS A 11 2.80 -13.02 -28.55
C LYS A 11 2.16 -11.88 -27.79
N ARG A 12 0.86 -11.96 -27.54
CA ARG A 12 0.22 -11.18 -26.48
C ARG A 12 0.90 -11.57 -25.18
N VAL A 13 1.86 -10.78 -24.78
CA VAL A 13 2.41 -10.82 -23.43
C VAL A 13 1.21 -10.62 -22.51
N ASN A 14 0.80 -11.66 -21.82
CA ASN A 14 -0.26 -11.61 -20.83
C ASN A 14 0.24 -10.65 -19.73
N LYS A 15 -0.11 -9.36 -19.87
CA LYS A 15 0.28 -8.33 -18.91
C LYS A 15 -0.46 -8.68 -17.63
N MET A 16 0.22 -9.33 -16.69
CA MET A 16 -0.35 -9.62 -15.37
C MET A 16 -1.00 -8.35 -14.85
N ALA A 17 -2.25 -8.46 -14.40
CA ALA A 17 -2.99 -7.33 -13.86
C ALA A 17 -2.13 -6.69 -12.75
N GLN A 18 -1.80 -5.41 -12.91
CA GLN A 18 -0.99 -4.70 -11.92
C GLN A 18 -1.84 -4.44 -10.69
N SER A 19 -1.28 -4.71 -9.53
CA SER A 19 -2.00 -4.59 -8.26
C SER A 19 -1.15 -3.98 -7.15
N ILE A 20 -1.83 -3.30 -6.25
CA ILE A 20 -1.31 -2.67 -5.04
C ILE A 20 -2.03 -3.30 -3.85
N LEU A 21 -1.28 -3.69 -2.83
CA LEU A 21 -1.81 -4.16 -1.55
C LEU A 21 -1.74 -3.04 -0.51
N VAL A 22 -2.87 -2.65 0.05
CA VAL A 22 -2.96 -1.72 1.18
C VAL A 22 -3.16 -2.52 2.46
N ILE A 23 -2.20 -2.39 3.39
CA ILE A 23 -2.21 -3.08 4.69
C ILE A 23 -2.44 -2.06 5.79
N ASN A 24 -3.40 -2.35 6.66
CA ASN A 24 -3.72 -1.57 7.85
C ASN A 24 -3.49 -2.41 9.11
N GLY A 25 -2.74 -1.86 10.05
CA GLY A 25 -2.39 -2.51 11.31
C GLY A 25 -3.42 -2.32 12.42
N PRO A 26 -3.00 -2.55 13.68
CA PRO A 26 -3.89 -2.59 14.82
C PRO A 26 -4.60 -1.26 15.05
N ASN A 27 -5.83 -1.39 15.52
CA ASN A 27 -6.75 -0.30 15.88
C ASN A 27 -7.24 0.56 14.70
N LEU A 28 -6.76 0.37 13.48
CA LEU A 28 -7.27 1.10 12.32
C LEU A 28 -8.69 0.69 11.94
N ASN A 29 -9.14 -0.49 12.34
CA ASN A 29 -10.55 -0.89 12.28
C ASN A 29 -11.49 0.03 13.09
N LEU A 30 -10.94 0.81 14.04
CA LEU A 30 -11.69 1.77 14.85
C LEU A 30 -11.70 3.19 14.26
N LEU A 31 -11.07 3.39 13.10
CA LEU A 31 -11.04 4.69 12.43
C LEU A 31 -12.46 5.22 12.22
N GLY A 32 -12.66 6.51 12.50
CA GLY A 32 -13.97 7.18 12.39
C GLY A 32 -14.95 6.91 13.54
N THR A 33 -14.63 5.97 14.45
CA THR A 33 -15.48 5.64 15.59
C THR A 33 -15.00 6.24 16.92
N ARG A 34 -13.74 6.72 16.96
CA ARG A 34 -13.12 7.35 18.13
C ARG A 34 -13.00 8.85 17.90
N GLU A 35 -13.60 9.62 18.80
CA GLU A 35 -13.50 11.09 18.85
C GLU A 35 -13.72 11.75 17.48
N PRO A 36 -14.86 11.55 16.80
CA PRO A 36 -15.11 12.04 15.44
C PRO A 36 -15.00 13.55 15.32
N GLN A 37 -15.17 14.30 16.41
CA GLN A 37 -14.99 15.76 16.44
C GLN A 37 -13.53 16.16 16.25
N ILE A 38 -12.55 15.30 16.54
CA ILE A 38 -11.11 15.57 16.44
C ILE A 38 -10.53 14.95 15.16
N TYR A 39 -10.89 13.71 14.86
CA TYR A 39 -10.28 12.92 13.78
C TYR A 39 -11.17 12.75 12.55
N GLY A 40 -12.41 13.30 12.56
CA GLY A 40 -13.39 13.12 11.50
C GLY A 40 -14.15 11.79 11.59
N SER A 41 -15.20 11.68 10.79
CA SER A 41 -16.10 10.51 10.75
C SER A 41 -15.72 9.46 9.69
N THR A 42 -14.65 9.69 8.92
CA THR A 42 -14.21 8.77 7.87
C THR A 42 -13.77 7.45 8.49
N THR A 43 -14.46 6.37 8.13
CA THR A 43 -14.17 5.01 8.60
C THR A 43 -13.05 4.35 7.78
N LEU A 44 -12.49 3.24 8.28
CA LEU A 44 -11.57 2.43 7.50
C LEU A 44 -12.23 1.91 6.22
N GLN A 45 -13.49 1.50 6.28
CA GLN A 45 -14.24 1.04 5.11
C GLN A 45 -14.32 2.13 4.03
N ASP A 46 -14.53 3.41 4.43
CA ASP A 46 -14.55 4.53 3.48
C ASP A 46 -13.19 4.70 2.81
N VAL A 47 -12.10 4.60 3.58
CA VAL A 47 -10.73 4.65 3.06
C VAL A 47 -10.46 3.53 2.06
N GLU A 48 -10.86 2.30 2.41
CA GLU A 48 -10.67 1.13 1.55
C GLU A 48 -11.49 1.21 0.26
N ASN A 49 -12.73 1.69 0.35
CA ASN A 49 -13.58 1.90 -0.83
C ASN A 49 -12.98 2.98 -1.76
N ALA A 50 -12.54 4.09 -1.19
CA ALA A 50 -11.88 5.15 -1.95
C ALA A 50 -10.58 4.67 -2.61
N ALA A 51 -9.77 3.86 -1.91
CA ALA A 51 -8.55 3.28 -2.43
C ALA A 51 -8.83 2.35 -3.63
N LYS A 52 -9.84 1.49 -3.54
CA LYS A 52 -10.25 0.59 -4.62
C LYS A 52 -10.77 1.37 -5.83
N GLN A 53 -11.58 2.40 -5.61
CA GLN A 53 -12.08 3.26 -6.67
C GLN A 53 -10.93 4.00 -7.36
N GLN A 54 -10.01 4.60 -6.61
CA GLN A 54 -8.84 5.27 -7.16
C GLN A 54 -7.98 4.29 -7.98
N GLY A 55 -7.79 3.07 -7.50
CA GLY A 55 -7.10 2.02 -8.26
C GLY A 55 -7.77 1.76 -9.61
N THR A 56 -9.09 1.60 -9.63
CA THR A 56 -9.86 1.42 -10.86
C THR A 56 -9.65 2.57 -11.83
N ASP A 57 -9.71 3.80 -11.34
CA ASP A 57 -9.53 5.01 -12.16
C ASP A 57 -8.11 5.11 -12.75
N LEU A 58 -7.11 4.59 -12.03
CA LEU A 58 -5.71 4.55 -12.47
C LEU A 58 -5.37 3.30 -13.30
N GLY A 59 -6.28 2.34 -13.41
CA GLY A 59 -6.05 1.08 -14.14
C GLY A 59 -5.22 0.05 -13.38
N VAL A 60 -5.26 0.07 -12.03
CA VAL A 60 -4.64 -0.93 -11.16
C VAL A 60 -5.69 -1.55 -10.23
N THR A 61 -5.47 -2.79 -9.82
CA THR A 61 -6.30 -3.42 -8.78
C THR A 61 -5.74 -3.05 -7.41
N VAL A 62 -6.59 -2.59 -6.49
CA VAL A 62 -6.20 -2.35 -5.10
C VAL A 62 -6.84 -3.40 -4.22
N HIS A 63 -6.01 -4.19 -3.55
CA HIS A 63 -6.40 -5.11 -2.49
C HIS A 63 -6.22 -4.42 -1.14
N THR A 64 -7.11 -4.68 -0.21
CA THR A 64 -7.05 -4.13 1.15
C THR A 64 -7.04 -5.23 2.18
N PHE A 65 -6.30 -5.03 3.26
CA PHE A 65 -6.22 -5.97 4.38
C PHE A 65 -6.06 -5.19 5.68
N GLN A 66 -6.73 -5.63 6.74
CA GLN A 66 -6.57 -5.07 8.08
C GLN A 66 -6.44 -6.20 9.10
N SER A 67 -5.53 -6.04 10.06
CA SER A 67 -5.46 -6.95 11.21
C SER A 67 -4.87 -6.27 12.44
N ASN A 68 -5.34 -6.70 13.60
CA ASN A 68 -4.75 -6.36 14.90
C ASN A 68 -3.63 -7.35 15.30
N HIS A 69 -3.38 -8.38 14.50
CA HIS A 69 -2.43 -9.45 14.78
C HIS A 69 -1.19 -9.32 13.90
N GLU A 70 -0.02 -9.23 14.52
CA GLU A 70 1.27 -9.11 13.83
C GLU A 70 1.52 -10.27 12.87
N GLY A 71 1.27 -11.51 13.31
CA GLY A 71 1.45 -12.70 12.49
C GLY A 71 0.57 -12.69 11.23
N ALA A 72 -0.68 -12.26 11.34
CA ALA A 72 -1.56 -12.16 10.18
C ALA A 72 -1.09 -11.11 9.17
N ILE A 73 -0.48 -10.02 9.62
CA ILE A 73 0.12 -9.01 8.75
C ILE A 73 1.35 -9.60 8.05
N ILE A 74 2.20 -10.33 8.77
CA ILE A 74 3.37 -11.01 8.22
C ILE A 74 2.95 -12.00 7.14
N ASP A 75 1.97 -12.86 7.43
CA ASP A 75 1.44 -13.84 6.48
C ASP A 75 0.91 -13.15 5.22
N ARG A 76 0.13 -12.06 5.38
CA ARG A 76 -0.42 -11.31 4.24
C ARG A 76 0.67 -10.67 3.37
N ILE A 77 1.74 -10.18 3.99
CA ILE A 77 2.91 -9.66 3.26
C ILE A 77 3.56 -10.77 2.43
N GLN A 78 3.72 -11.96 3.00
CA GLN A 78 4.33 -13.10 2.30
C GLN A 78 3.47 -13.56 1.12
N GLU A 79 2.15 -13.60 1.28
CA GLU A 79 1.21 -13.92 0.20
C GLU A 79 1.28 -12.90 -0.96
N ALA A 80 1.65 -11.66 -0.69
CA ALA A 80 1.75 -10.63 -1.72
C ALA A 80 2.77 -10.94 -2.83
N ARG A 81 3.72 -11.84 -2.60
CA ARG A 81 4.74 -12.23 -3.60
C ARG A 81 4.16 -12.72 -4.92
N GLY A 82 2.95 -13.26 -4.92
CA GLY A 82 2.31 -13.79 -6.12
C GLY A 82 1.25 -12.87 -6.71
N ASP A 83 0.82 -11.84 -5.97
CA ASP A 83 -0.37 -11.09 -6.33
C ASP A 83 -0.20 -9.57 -6.37
N SER A 84 0.88 -9.01 -5.84
CA SER A 84 1.02 -7.57 -5.73
C SER A 84 2.40 -7.08 -6.16
N GLN A 85 2.45 -5.95 -6.87
CA GLN A 85 3.69 -5.31 -7.32
C GLN A 85 4.13 -4.17 -6.41
N TYR A 86 3.23 -3.68 -5.56
CA TYR A 86 3.49 -2.60 -4.61
C TYR A 86 2.72 -2.81 -3.31
N ILE A 87 3.29 -2.41 -2.19
CA ILE A 87 2.62 -2.44 -0.88
C ILE A 87 2.52 -1.01 -0.34
N ILE A 88 1.37 -0.66 0.21
CA ILE A 88 1.16 0.54 1.01
C ILE A 88 0.82 0.05 2.41
N ILE A 89 1.62 0.39 3.40
CA ILE A 89 1.43 -0.11 4.75
C ILE A 89 1.30 1.02 5.78
N ASN A 90 0.19 1.01 6.49
CA ASN A 90 0.02 1.70 7.75
C ASN A 90 0.04 0.65 8.86
N ALA A 91 1.22 0.33 9.37
CA ALA A 91 1.38 -0.70 10.39
C ALA A 91 0.86 -0.28 11.78
N GLY A 92 0.36 0.96 11.92
CA GLY A 92 -0.08 1.48 13.21
C GLY A 92 1.05 1.43 14.24
N ALA A 93 0.74 0.97 15.45
CA ALA A 93 1.73 0.86 16.52
C ALA A 93 2.86 -0.14 16.21
N PHE A 94 2.62 -1.13 15.37
CA PHE A 94 3.67 -2.10 14.98
C PHE A 94 4.83 -1.46 14.22
N THR A 95 4.66 -0.30 13.63
CA THR A 95 5.78 0.49 13.07
C THR A 95 6.90 0.71 14.08
N HIS A 96 6.55 0.88 15.35
CA HIS A 96 7.49 1.21 16.43
C HIS A 96 8.04 -0.03 17.16
N THR A 97 7.56 -1.23 16.86
CA THR A 97 7.85 -2.44 17.66
C THR A 97 8.20 -3.67 16.83
N SER A 98 7.77 -3.78 15.57
CA SER A 98 7.83 -5.03 14.84
C SER A 98 9.05 -5.14 13.93
N VAL A 99 10.05 -5.88 14.38
CA VAL A 99 11.13 -6.38 13.52
C VAL A 99 10.60 -7.46 12.57
N GLY A 100 9.61 -8.26 13.00
CA GLY A 100 9.01 -9.30 12.17
C GLY A 100 8.35 -8.77 10.90
N ILE A 101 7.59 -7.66 10.99
CA ILE A 101 6.99 -7.01 9.80
C ILE A 101 8.10 -6.43 8.90
N ARG A 102 9.13 -5.79 9.48
CA ARG A 102 10.29 -5.32 8.73
C ARG A 102 10.93 -6.43 7.90
N ASP A 103 11.17 -7.57 8.53
CA ASP A 103 11.83 -8.72 7.90
C ASP A 103 10.94 -9.34 6.81
N ALA A 104 9.62 -9.41 7.03
CA ALA A 104 8.68 -9.87 6.02
C ALA A 104 8.68 -8.98 4.77
N LEU A 105 8.63 -7.65 4.94
CA LEU A 105 8.71 -6.69 3.83
C LEU A 105 10.03 -6.82 3.06
N SER A 106 11.16 -6.97 3.77
CA SER A 106 12.45 -7.20 3.15
C SER A 106 12.52 -8.54 2.41
N GLY A 107 11.93 -9.58 2.99
CA GLY A 107 11.94 -10.95 2.45
C GLY A 107 11.15 -11.11 1.16
N VAL A 108 10.05 -10.37 0.99
CA VAL A 108 9.25 -10.41 -0.25
C VAL A 108 9.84 -9.55 -1.36
N SER A 109 10.70 -8.59 -1.03
CA SER A 109 11.34 -7.66 -1.98
C SER A 109 10.36 -6.88 -2.85
N ILE A 110 9.16 -6.64 -2.36
CA ILE A 110 8.17 -5.77 -3.01
C ILE A 110 8.39 -4.35 -2.49
N PRO A 111 8.52 -3.33 -3.37
CA PRO A 111 8.64 -1.95 -2.92
C PRO A 111 7.41 -1.52 -2.14
N PHE A 112 7.61 -0.74 -1.07
CA PHE A 112 6.50 -0.29 -0.25
C PHE A 112 6.60 1.17 0.17
N VAL A 113 5.44 1.78 0.40
CA VAL A 113 5.28 3.10 1.01
C VAL A 113 4.76 2.91 2.44
N GLU A 114 5.43 3.54 3.40
CA GLU A 114 4.94 3.62 4.78
C GLU A 114 4.01 4.83 4.92
N VAL A 115 2.81 4.61 5.47
CA VAL A 115 1.79 5.67 5.66
C VAL A 115 1.39 5.75 7.11
N HIS A 116 1.31 6.97 7.63
CA HIS A 116 0.72 7.31 8.93
C HIS A 116 -0.30 8.43 8.77
N ILE A 117 -1.49 8.26 9.34
CA ILE A 117 -2.56 9.27 9.30
C ILE A 117 -2.13 10.52 10.07
N SER A 118 -1.59 10.34 11.28
CA SER A 118 -1.09 11.44 12.11
C SER A 118 0.36 11.80 11.78
N ASN A 119 0.75 13.02 12.14
CA ASN A 119 2.17 13.38 12.18
C ASN A 119 2.81 12.73 13.41
N VAL A 120 3.49 11.61 13.20
CA VAL A 120 4.14 10.83 14.27
C VAL A 120 5.22 11.62 15.01
N HIS A 121 5.84 12.62 14.36
CA HIS A 121 6.86 13.46 14.96
C HIS A 121 6.29 14.52 15.90
N ALA A 122 5.00 14.79 15.84
CA ALA A 122 4.29 15.68 16.78
C ALA A 122 3.66 14.91 17.96
N ARG A 123 3.96 13.61 18.08
CA ARG A 123 3.44 12.73 19.13
C ARG A 123 4.52 12.37 20.14
N GLU A 124 4.26 11.35 20.95
CA GLU A 124 5.17 10.89 22.00
C GLU A 124 6.52 10.41 21.42
N ALA A 125 7.60 10.65 22.11
CA ALA A 125 8.97 10.36 21.64
C ALA A 125 9.16 8.91 21.17
N PHE A 126 8.49 7.93 21.78
CA PHE A 126 8.58 6.52 21.36
C PHE A 126 7.97 6.25 19.98
N ARG A 127 7.18 7.21 19.42
CA ARG A 127 6.62 7.11 18.06
C ARG A 127 7.52 7.72 17.00
N HIS A 128 8.62 8.33 17.37
CA HIS A 128 9.53 8.97 16.41
C HIS A 128 10.41 7.97 15.67
N HIS A 129 10.56 6.75 16.20
CA HIS A 129 11.31 5.69 15.55
C HIS A 129 10.37 4.72 14.81
N SER A 130 10.73 4.41 13.57
CA SER A 130 10.09 3.38 12.76
C SER A 130 11.11 2.30 12.40
N TYR A 131 10.72 1.03 12.56
CA TYR A 131 11.49 -0.11 12.05
C TYR A 131 11.31 -0.30 10.53
N LEU A 132 10.42 0.45 9.89
CA LEU A 132 10.07 0.29 8.47
C LEU A 132 10.64 1.40 7.59
N SER A 133 10.76 2.62 8.11
CA SER A 133 11.02 3.83 7.30
C SER A 133 12.31 3.77 6.48
N ASP A 134 13.38 3.17 6.99
CA ASP A 134 14.66 3.05 6.28
C ASP A 134 14.63 2.00 5.15
N LYS A 135 13.58 1.17 5.08
CA LYS A 135 13.35 0.19 4.01
C LYS A 135 12.28 0.64 3.03
N ALA A 136 11.43 1.59 3.41
CA ALA A 136 10.38 2.13 2.56
C ALA A 136 10.97 2.97 1.40
N VAL A 137 10.34 2.92 0.22
CA VAL A 137 10.70 3.80 -0.89
C VAL A 137 10.19 5.22 -0.68
N ALA A 138 9.18 5.40 0.17
CA ALA A 138 8.66 6.68 0.62
C ALA A 138 7.96 6.53 1.98
N VAL A 139 7.96 7.61 2.76
CA VAL A 139 7.23 7.70 4.03
C VAL A 139 6.30 8.91 3.96
N ILE A 140 5.03 8.69 4.26
CA ILE A 140 3.99 9.72 4.28
C ILE A 140 3.41 9.75 5.69
N CYS A 141 3.44 10.90 6.35
CA CYS A 141 2.81 11.07 7.66
C CYS A 141 2.17 12.45 7.79
N GLY A 142 1.08 12.52 8.55
CA GLY A 142 0.41 13.79 8.89
C GLY A 142 -0.58 14.31 7.85
N LEU A 143 -0.82 13.59 6.77
CA LEU A 143 -1.78 13.99 5.74
C LEU A 143 -3.22 13.48 6.00
N GLY A 144 -3.49 12.93 7.19
CA GLY A 144 -4.76 12.29 7.45
C GLY A 144 -4.97 11.10 6.50
N VAL A 145 -6.22 10.82 6.19
CA VAL A 145 -6.58 9.74 5.26
C VAL A 145 -6.16 10.02 3.81
N TYR A 146 -5.90 11.27 3.46
CA TYR A 146 -5.37 11.63 2.14
C TYR A 146 -4.01 10.98 1.87
N GLY A 147 -3.25 10.63 2.91
CA GLY A 147 -1.97 9.93 2.77
C GLY A 147 -2.07 8.62 1.98
N TYR A 148 -3.19 7.89 2.09
CA TYR A 148 -3.43 6.68 1.30
C TYR A 148 -3.58 7.01 -0.19
N SER A 149 -4.33 8.05 -0.52
CA SER A 149 -4.50 8.49 -1.91
C SER A 149 -3.19 8.91 -2.54
N ALA A 150 -2.37 9.69 -1.81
CA ALA A 150 -1.05 10.11 -2.26
C ALA A 150 -0.12 8.91 -2.49
N ALA A 151 -0.15 7.90 -1.60
CA ALA A 151 0.65 6.69 -1.73
C ALA A 151 0.24 5.84 -2.93
N ILE A 152 -1.06 5.69 -3.19
CA ILE A 152 -1.59 4.94 -4.34
C ILE A 152 -1.18 5.62 -5.65
N GLU A 153 -1.33 6.94 -5.74
CA GLU A 153 -0.89 7.72 -6.92
C GLU A 153 0.60 7.54 -7.16
N PHE A 154 1.42 7.68 -6.13
CA PHE A 154 2.86 7.47 -6.22
C PHE A 154 3.21 6.06 -6.69
N ALA A 155 2.60 5.03 -6.12
CA ALA A 155 2.83 3.65 -6.51
C ALA A 155 2.44 3.40 -7.98
N ALA A 156 1.26 3.88 -8.40
CA ALA A 156 0.78 3.76 -9.78
C ALA A 156 1.74 4.42 -10.78
N GLN A 157 2.30 5.60 -10.45
CA GLN A 157 3.32 6.25 -11.26
C GLN A 157 4.59 5.40 -11.38
N LYS A 158 5.06 4.84 -10.26
CA LYS A 158 6.27 3.98 -10.25
C LYS A 158 6.06 2.68 -11.02
N MET A 159 4.84 2.18 -11.04
CA MET A 159 4.45 1.01 -11.83
C MET A 159 4.22 1.33 -13.33
N GLY A 160 4.24 2.60 -13.72
CA GLY A 160 4.06 3.05 -15.10
C GLY A 160 2.61 2.94 -15.60
N VAL A 161 1.62 2.85 -14.73
CA VAL A 161 0.19 2.79 -15.09
C VAL A 161 -0.46 4.16 -15.07
N SER A 162 -0.01 5.06 -14.20
CA SER A 162 -0.41 6.46 -14.20
C SER A 162 0.62 7.31 -14.94
N LYS A 163 0.16 8.17 -15.85
CA LYS A 163 1.01 9.20 -16.42
C LYS A 163 1.13 10.30 -15.36
N GLY A 164 2.22 10.28 -14.62
CA GLY A 164 2.48 11.31 -13.61
C GLY A 164 2.30 12.71 -14.19
N THR A 165 1.75 13.60 -13.39
CA THR A 165 1.80 15.03 -13.70
C THR A 165 3.27 15.41 -13.83
N LYS A 166 3.69 15.86 -15.02
CA LYS A 166 5.02 16.45 -15.19
C LYS A 166 5.04 17.75 -14.39
N LEU A 167 5.71 17.73 -13.25
CA LEU A 167 6.05 18.94 -12.51
C LEU A 167 7.13 19.70 -13.26
#